data_6a47fa13d2f63235132d172bc95d72a2
#
_entry.id   6a47fa13d2f63235132d172bc95d72a2
#
_cell.length_a   1.000
_cell.length_b   1.000
_cell.length_c   1.000
_cell.angle_alpha   90.00
_cell.angle_beta   90.00
_cell.angle_gamma   90.00
#
_symmetry.space_group_name_H-M   'P 1'
#
loop_
_entity.id
_entity.type
_entity.pdbx_description
1 polymer ?
#
loop_
_entity_poly.entity_id
_entity_poly.type
_entity_poly.pdbx_seq_one_letter_code
_entity_poly.pdbx_strand_id
1 'polypeptide(L)'
;MLAQEEATSVDLEAVVAEFVNGILVAIPKVALGILFLGIAYVLIKIVLVVVRNVLERIYPADQALIVDLWAAVVGVFLWFGAALALLNIVGLGDVAASLGTASGFIGLGIAFALKEMIADTVAGVYLLRDPDFNEGDVVETASVTGEIVGIGLRKTRLRGDDDDLVVLANRDVEEKWRQESVGPASAKSPLANGSTDDAAES
;
A
#
# COMPACT_ATOMS: atom_id res chain seq x y z
N MET A 1 26.76 39.26 56.14
CA MET A 1 25.80 38.14 56.31
C MET A 1 24.35 38.62 56.12
N LEU A 2 24.12 39.66 55.31
CA LEU A 2 22.80 40.23 55.01
C LEU A 2 22.49 40.29 53.49
N ALA A 3 23.29 39.65 52.66
CA ALA A 3 23.14 39.66 51.21
C ALA A 3 22.62 38.31 50.60
N GLN A 4 22.22 37.37 51.43
CA GLN A 4 21.75 36.06 51.00
C GLN A 4 20.25 35.81 51.26
N GLU A 5 19.53 36.78 51.79
CA GLU A 5 18.11 36.66 52.18
C GLU A 5 17.16 37.22 51.10
N GLU A 6 17.71 37.90 50.09
CA GLU A 6 16.92 38.46 48.98
C GLU A 6 16.67 37.53 47.78
N ALA A 7 17.22 36.34 47.81
CA ALA A 7 17.20 35.44 46.64
C ALA A 7 16.03 34.43 46.62
N THR A 8 15.11 34.49 47.60
CA THR A 8 14.04 33.47 47.71
C THR A 8 12.63 34.01 47.94
N SER A 9 12.42 35.31 47.82
CA SER A 9 11.06 35.82 47.69
C SER A 9 10.62 35.62 46.22
N VAL A 10 10.06 34.45 45.94
CA VAL A 10 9.28 34.27 44.71
C VAL A 10 8.25 35.41 44.75
N ASP A 11 8.41 36.38 43.86
CA ASP A 11 7.48 37.51 43.77
C ASP A 11 6.11 36.96 43.29
N LEU A 12 5.25 36.68 44.29
CA LEU A 12 3.94 36.07 44.04
C LEU A 12 3.13 36.93 43.07
N GLU A 13 3.31 38.26 43.09
CA GLU A 13 2.60 39.15 42.14
C GLU A 13 3.10 38.96 40.74
N ALA A 14 4.40 38.79 40.51
CA ALA A 14 4.96 38.49 39.18
C ALA A 14 4.49 37.14 38.66
N VAL A 15 4.47 36.10 39.50
CA VAL A 15 3.99 34.77 39.13
C VAL A 15 2.49 34.79 38.78
N VAL A 16 1.69 35.50 39.58
CA VAL A 16 0.24 35.65 39.29
C VAL A 16 0.01 36.46 38.03
N ALA A 17 0.76 37.54 37.82
CA ALA A 17 0.65 38.35 36.61
C ALA A 17 1.03 37.57 35.35
N GLU A 18 2.10 36.76 35.38
CA GLU A 18 2.52 35.88 34.29
C GLU A 18 1.48 34.79 34.01
N PHE A 19 0.90 34.20 35.04
CA PHE A 19 -0.16 33.20 34.91
C PHE A 19 -1.44 33.81 34.26
N VAL A 20 -1.88 34.98 34.75
CA VAL A 20 -3.02 35.70 34.18
C VAL A 20 -2.78 36.07 32.70
N ASN A 21 -1.61 36.60 32.38
CA ASN A 21 -1.22 36.94 31.03
C ASN A 21 -1.19 35.66 30.14
N GLY A 22 -0.68 34.55 30.66
CA GLY A 22 -0.68 33.26 29.99
C GLY A 22 -2.10 32.81 29.61
N ILE A 23 -3.06 32.93 30.55
CA ILE A 23 -4.48 32.63 30.28
C ILE A 23 -5.09 33.56 29.23
N LEU A 24 -4.83 34.87 29.33
CA LEU A 24 -5.38 35.86 28.38
C LEU A 24 -4.88 35.62 26.96
N VAL A 25 -3.64 35.18 26.78
CA VAL A 25 -3.05 34.82 25.49
C VAL A 25 -3.55 33.46 24.99
N ALA A 26 -3.89 32.53 25.90
CA ALA A 26 -4.40 31.22 25.53
C ALA A 26 -5.87 31.25 25.04
N ILE A 27 -6.71 32.13 25.58
CA ILE A 27 -8.14 32.22 25.22
C ILE A 27 -8.36 32.34 23.70
N PRO A 28 -7.74 33.28 22.97
CA PRO A 28 -7.95 33.40 21.52
C PRO A 28 -7.44 32.17 20.75
N LYS A 29 -6.35 31.52 21.18
CA LYS A 29 -5.82 30.33 20.56
C LYS A 29 -6.77 29.14 20.73
N VAL A 30 -7.35 28.99 21.94
CA VAL A 30 -8.36 27.94 22.21
C VAL A 30 -9.62 28.19 21.41
N ALA A 31 -10.09 29.44 21.32
CA ALA A 31 -11.26 29.79 20.53
C ALA A 31 -11.04 29.46 19.02
N LEU A 32 -9.88 29.82 18.48
CA LEU A 32 -9.49 29.46 17.10
C LEU A 32 -9.38 27.94 16.94
N GLY A 33 -8.86 27.22 17.93
CA GLY A 33 -8.76 25.77 17.93
C GLY A 33 -10.14 25.09 17.88
N ILE A 34 -11.11 25.60 18.65
CA ILE A 34 -12.50 25.09 18.63
C ILE A 34 -13.16 25.37 17.28
N LEU A 35 -13.00 26.59 16.74
CA LEU A 35 -13.51 26.96 15.42
C LEU A 35 -12.90 26.04 14.34
N PHE A 36 -11.57 25.84 14.39
CA PHE A 36 -10.86 24.95 13.48
C PHE A 36 -11.40 23.52 13.58
N LEU A 37 -11.58 22.98 14.78
CA LEU A 37 -12.14 21.63 14.98
C LEU A 37 -13.54 21.48 14.36
N GLY A 38 -14.40 22.50 14.52
CA GLY A 38 -15.73 22.50 13.89
C GLY A 38 -15.64 22.42 12.36
N ILE A 39 -14.77 23.24 11.77
CA ILE A 39 -14.55 23.27 10.31
C ILE A 39 -13.91 21.95 9.85
N ALA A 40 -12.85 21.48 10.53
CA ALA A 40 -12.18 20.23 10.22
C ALA A 40 -13.14 19.02 10.29
N TYR A 41 -14.00 18.97 11.30
CA TYR A 41 -15.01 17.91 11.45
C TYR A 41 -15.94 17.86 10.24
N VAL A 42 -16.45 19.02 9.81
CA VAL A 42 -17.34 19.10 8.65
C VAL A 42 -16.61 18.69 7.36
N LEU A 43 -15.39 19.21 7.15
CA LEU A 43 -14.59 18.88 5.98
C LEU A 43 -14.24 17.39 5.93
N ILE A 44 -13.78 16.81 7.06
CA ILE A 44 -13.46 15.38 7.15
C ILE A 44 -14.70 14.54 6.84
N LYS A 45 -15.86 14.90 7.39
CA LYS A 45 -17.12 14.21 7.08
C LYS A 45 -17.46 14.25 5.60
N ILE A 46 -17.33 15.43 4.97
CA ILE A 46 -17.57 15.58 3.52
C ILE A 46 -16.62 14.70 2.72
N VAL A 47 -15.32 14.74 3.02
CA VAL A 47 -14.32 13.92 2.33
C VAL A 47 -14.62 12.44 2.50
N LEU A 48 -14.93 11.96 3.71
CA LEU A 48 -15.25 10.55 3.96
C LEU A 48 -16.52 10.10 3.23
N VAL A 49 -17.54 10.94 3.15
CA VAL A 49 -18.76 10.64 2.37
C VAL A 49 -18.43 10.54 0.88
N VAL A 50 -17.63 11.47 0.35
CA VAL A 50 -17.19 11.42 -1.06
C VAL A 50 -16.36 10.15 -1.33
N VAL A 51 -15.38 9.85 -0.48
CA VAL A 51 -14.55 8.64 -0.60
C VAL A 51 -15.44 7.40 -0.59
N ARG A 52 -16.35 7.27 0.38
CA ARG A 52 -17.25 6.13 0.46
C ARG A 52 -18.12 6.01 -0.78
N ASN A 53 -18.75 7.09 -1.24
CA ASN A 53 -19.59 7.09 -2.45
C ASN A 53 -18.81 6.70 -3.72
N VAL A 54 -17.55 7.12 -3.83
CA VAL A 54 -16.68 6.75 -4.95
C VAL A 54 -16.32 5.27 -4.89
N LEU A 55 -15.94 4.77 -3.70
CA LEU A 55 -15.60 3.37 -3.52
C LEU A 55 -16.81 2.44 -3.75
N GLU A 56 -17.99 2.79 -3.25
CA GLU A 56 -19.24 2.03 -3.45
C GLU A 56 -19.65 1.92 -4.94
N ARG A 57 -19.22 2.86 -5.79
CA ARG A 57 -19.44 2.77 -7.24
C ARG A 57 -18.46 1.81 -7.94
N ILE A 58 -17.28 1.61 -7.36
CA ILE A 58 -16.21 0.80 -7.94
C ILE A 58 -16.30 -0.65 -7.45
N TYR A 59 -16.65 -0.84 -6.18
CA TYR A 59 -16.70 -2.15 -5.54
C TYR A 59 -18.15 -2.66 -5.46
N PRO A 60 -18.40 -3.93 -5.81
CA PRO A 60 -19.69 -4.57 -5.64
C PRO A 60 -20.14 -4.60 -4.16
N ALA A 61 -21.45 -4.70 -3.93
CA ALA A 61 -22.04 -4.63 -2.59
C ALA A 61 -21.57 -5.74 -1.62
N ASP A 62 -21.09 -6.86 -2.15
CA ASP A 62 -20.51 -7.97 -1.38
C ASP A 62 -19.11 -7.64 -0.81
N GLN A 63 -18.49 -6.56 -1.26
CA GLN A 63 -17.17 -6.09 -0.82
C GLN A 63 -17.22 -4.87 0.12
N ALA A 64 -18.33 -4.68 0.83
CA ALA A 64 -18.51 -3.54 1.75
C ALA A 64 -17.38 -3.39 2.78
N LEU A 65 -16.78 -4.49 3.23
CA LEU A 65 -15.62 -4.47 4.15
C LEU A 65 -14.39 -3.75 3.57
N ILE A 66 -14.19 -3.82 2.25
CA ILE A 66 -13.08 -3.13 1.59
C ILE A 66 -13.33 -1.63 1.59
N VAL A 67 -14.57 -1.22 1.31
CA VAL A 67 -14.99 0.20 1.35
C VAL A 67 -14.80 0.77 2.74
N ASP A 68 -15.25 0.06 3.78
CA ASP A 68 -15.11 0.48 5.18
C ASP A 68 -13.66 0.57 5.61
N LEU A 69 -12.82 -0.38 5.21
CA LEU A 69 -11.37 -0.37 5.48
C LEU A 69 -10.71 0.88 4.90
N TRP A 70 -10.94 1.16 3.61
CA TRP A 70 -10.35 2.33 2.96
C TRP A 70 -10.86 3.64 3.55
N ALA A 71 -12.16 3.73 3.84
CA ALA A 71 -12.74 4.90 4.51
C ALA A 71 -12.13 5.11 5.91
N ALA A 72 -11.90 4.03 6.66
CA ALA A 72 -11.25 4.09 7.96
C ALA A 72 -9.79 4.56 7.85
N VAL A 73 -9.02 4.02 6.89
CA VAL A 73 -7.62 4.44 6.65
C VAL A 73 -7.56 5.94 6.32
N VAL A 74 -8.37 6.40 5.36
CA VAL A 74 -8.44 7.83 5.01
C VAL A 74 -8.85 8.66 6.23
N GLY A 75 -9.84 8.19 7.01
CA GLY A 75 -10.29 8.86 8.22
C GLY A 75 -9.19 9.04 9.26
N VAL A 76 -8.40 8.01 9.52
CA VAL A 76 -7.25 8.06 10.45
C VAL A 76 -6.24 9.13 10.00
N PHE A 77 -5.88 9.17 8.72
CA PHE A 77 -4.95 10.17 8.19
C PHE A 77 -5.50 11.60 8.31
N LEU A 78 -6.77 11.82 7.97
CA LEU A 78 -7.39 13.14 8.06
C LEU A 78 -7.49 13.63 9.51
N TRP A 79 -7.92 12.77 10.45
CA TRP A 79 -8.00 13.11 11.85
C TRP A 79 -6.62 13.33 12.47
N PHE A 80 -5.63 12.55 12.09
CA PHE A 80 -4.25 12.75 12.53
C PHE A 80 -3.70 14.09 12.05
N GLY A 81 -3.89 14.43 10.77
CA GLY A 81 -3.51 15.73 10.23
C GLY A 81 -4.22 16.90 10.93
N ALA A 82 -5.53 16.76 11.19
CA ALA A 82 -6.28 17.75 11.94
C ALA A 82 -5.78 17.91 13.38
N ALA A 83 -5.40 16.81 14.04
CA ALA A 83 -4.80 16.86 15.38
C ALA A 83 -3.46 17.60 15.41
N LEU A 84 -2.58 17.35 14.43
CA LEU A 84 -1.31 18.09 14.30
C LEU A 84 -1.54 19.57 14.03
N ALA A 85 -2.48 19.92 13.17
CA ALA A 85 -2.83 21.30 12.88
C ALA A 85 -3.42 22.00 14.13
N LEU A 86 -4.27 21.31 14.90
CA LEU A 86 -4.80 21.83 16.15
C LEU A 86 -3.70 22.10 17.16
N LEU A 87 -2.76 21.16 17.35
CA LEU A 87 -1.61 21.35 18.23
C LEU A 87 -0.81 22.62 17.86
N ASN A 88 -0.64 22.86 16.55
CA ASN A 88 0.04 24.07 16.08
C ASN A 88 -0.74 25.33 16.42
N ILE A 89 -2.07 25.33 16.24
CA ILE A 89 -2.94 26.50 16.54
C ILE A 89 -2.90 26.84 18.03
N VAL A 90 -2.92 25.84 18.92
CA VAL A 90 -2.89 26.10 20.37
C VAL A 90 -1.50 26.43 20.91
N GLY A 91 -0.48 26.45 20.04
CA GLY A 91 0.89 26.85 20.40
C GLY A 91 1.82 25.68 20.79
N LEU A 92 1.39 24.44 20.52
CA LEU A 92 2.21 23.22 20.72
C LEU A 92 2.86 22.76 19.40
N GLY A 93 3.39 23.71 18.61
CA GLY A 93 4.01 23.45 17.31
C GLY A 93 5.16 22.47 17.36
N ASP A 94 6.01 22.53 18.39
CA ASP A 94 7.15 21.62 18.56
C ASP A 94 6.70 20.18 18.81
N VAL A 95 5.59 20.01 19.56
CA VAL A 95 4.98 18.68 19.77
C VAL A 95 4.40 18.16 18.45
N ALA A 96 3.70 19.02 17.70
CA ALA A 96 3.18 18.66 16.39
C ALA A 96 4.30 18.25 15.41
N ALA A 97 5.41 19.00 15.39
CA ALA A 97 6.57 18.68 14.57
C ALA A 97 7.21 17.34 14.95
N SER A 98 7.35 17.09 16.26
CA SER A 98 7.90 15.82 16.77
C SER A 98 7.03 14.64 16.41
N LEU A 99 5.70 14.75 16.57
CA LEU A 99 4.74 13.72 16.19
C LEU A 99 4.70 13.51 14.66
N GLY A 100 4.78 14.61 13.90
CA GLY A 100 4.89 14.55 12.44
C GLY A 100 6.13 13.79 11.97
N THR A 101 7.28 14.06 12.59
CA THR A 101 8.53 13.36 12.30
C THR A 101 8.43 11.88 12.66
N ALA A 102 7.92 11.56 13.85
CA ALA A 102 7.73 10.17 14.30
C ALA A 102 6.78 9.39 13.34
N SER A 103 5.70 10.03 12.89
CA SER A 103 4.78 9.41 11.92
C SER A 103 5.43 9.16 10.56
N GLY A 104 6.40 10.00 10.15
CA GLY A 104 7.20 9.79 8.96
C GLY A 104 8.01 8.48 9.02
N PHE A 105 8.61 8.16 10.17
CA PHE A 105 9.31 6.88 10.36
C PHE A 105 8.36 5.68 10.33
N ILE A 106 7.16 5.82 10.90
CA ILE A 106 6.12 4.78 10.80
C ILE A 106 5.72 4.58 9.35
N GLY A 107 5.49 5.68 8.61
CA GLY A 107 5.17 5.64 7.18
C GLY A 107 6.25 4.95 6.35
N LEU A 108 7.52 5.22 6.65
CA LEU A 108 8.66 4.56 6.01
C LEU A 108 8.65 3.05 6.29
N GLY A 109 8.39 2.64 7.54
CA GLY A 109 8.26 1.23 7.89
C GLY A 109 7.13 0.52 7.12
N ILE A 110 5.98 1.18 6.99
CA ILE A 110 4.85 0.68 6.18
C ILE A 110 5.24 0.58 4.71
N ALA A 111 5.93 1.59 4.15
CA ALA A 111 6.38 1.58 2.76
C ALA A 111 7.33 0.40 2.47
N PHE A 112 8.25 0.11 3.39
CA PHE A 112 9.12 -1.06 3.28
C PHE A 112 8.34 -2.38 3.37
N ALA A 113 7.35 -2.46 4.25
CA ALA A 113 6.50 -3.66 4.37
C ALA A 113 5.66 -3.91 3.09
N LEU A 114 5.27 -2.86 2.38
CA LEU A 114 4.48 -2.95 1.16
C LEU A 114 5.32 -3.02 -0.13
N LYS A 115 6.63 -2.88 -0.04
CA LYS A 115 7.54 -2.79 -1.19
C LYS A 115 7.32 -3.92 -2.20
N GLU A 116 7.25 -5.16 -1.71
CA GLU A 116 7.07 -6.34 -2.58
C GLU A 116 5.69 -6.34 -3.26
N MET A 117 4.65 -5.94 -2.54
CA MET A 117 3.30 -5.84 -3.10
C MET A 117 3.21 -4.81 -4.23
N ILE A 118 3.92 -3.68 -4.07
CA ILE A 118 4.01 -2.64 -5.11
C ILE A 118 4.79 -3.17 -6.30
N ALA A 119 5.93 -3.85 -6.07
CA ALA A 119 6.74 -4.44 -7.13
C ALA A 119 5.93 -5.46 -7.94
N ASP A 120 5.18 -6.35 -7.29
CA ASP A 120 4.30 -7.31 -7.96
C ASP A 120 3.25 -6.63 -8.83
N THR A 121 2.67 -5.53 -8.33
CA THR A 121 1.63 -4.79 -9.06
C THR A 121 2.20 -4.09 -10.30
N VAL A 122 3.37 -3.46 -10.16
CA VAL A 122 4.05 -2.80 -11.28
C VAL A 122 4.46 -3.84 -12.32
N ALA A 123 5.08 -4.95 -11.92
CA ALA A 123 5.42 -6.06 -12.80
C ALA A 123 4.18 -6.61 -13.53
N GLY A 124 3.06 -6.78 -12.81
CA GLY A 124 1.80 -7.21 -13.41
C GLY A 124 1.27 -6.29 -14.51
N VAL A 125 1.42 -4.97 -14.32
CA VAL A 125 1.05 -4.00 -15.36
C VAL A 125 1.97 -4.10 -16.58
N TYR A 126 3.27 -4.37 -16.39
CA TYR A 126 4.21 -4.59 -17.49
C TYR A 126 3.87 -5.88 -18.24
N LEU A 127 3.70 -7.00 -17.55
CA LEU A 127 3.33 -8.29 -18.16
C LEU A 127 2.01 -8.22 -18.93
N LEU A 128 0.98 -7.54 -18.38
CA LEU A 128 -0.31 -7.37 -19.05
C LEU A 128 -0.24 -6.51 -20.33
N ARG A 129 0.82 -5.71 -20.51
CA ARG A 129 1.03 -4.84 -21.67
C ARG A 129 2.07 -5.38 -22.63
N ASP A 130 2.75 -6.45 -22.26
CA ASP A 130 3.76 -7.09 -23.10
C ASP A 130 3.07 -7.88 -24.22
N PRO A 131 3.35 -7.57 -25.50
CA PRO A 131 2.75 -8.28 -26.63
C PRO A 131 3.21 -9.73 -26.74
N ASP A 132 4.35 -10.08 -26.15
CA ASP A 132 4.95 -11.40 -26.21
C ASP A 132 4.58 -12.28 -25.00
N PHE A 133 3.73 -11.79 -24.08
CA PHE A 133 3.33 -12.48 -22.85
C PHE A 133 1.82 -12.57 -22.76
N ASN A 134 1.22 -13.61 -23.36
CA ASN A 134 -0.24 -13.77 -23.46
C ASN A 134 -0.72 -15.06 -22.83
N GLU A 135 -2.00 -15.09 -22.45
CA GLU A 135 -2.66 -16.32 -22.02
C GLU A 135 -2.63 -17.36 -23.14
N GLY A 136 -2.21 -18.58 -22.81
CA GLY A 136 -2.01 -19.68 -23.75
C GLY A 136 -0.57 -19.83 -24.26
N ASP A 137 0.32 -18.84 -24.03
CA ASP A 137 1.75 -18.98 -24.34
C ASP A 137 2.43 -19.90 -23.32
N VAL A 138 3.40 -20.69 -23.81
CA VAL A 138 4.26 -21.48 -22.94
C VAL A 138 5.50 -20.67 -22.60
N VAL A 139 5.73 -20.45 -21.32
CA VAL A 139 6.86 -19.66 -20.83
C VAL A 139 7.68 -20.43 -19.81
N GLU A 140 8.98 -20.26 -19.90
CA GLU A 140 9.96 -20.69 -18.88
C GLU A 140 10.27 -19.50 -17.98
N THR A 141 9.99 -19.63 -16.69
CA THR A 141 10.40 -18.67 -15.67
C THR A 141 11.62 -19.20 -14.90
N ALA A 142 12.12 -18.45 -13.93
CA ALA A 142 13.24 -18.90 -13.09
C ALA A 142 12.91 -20.19 -12.30
N SER A 143 11.65 -20.49 -12.04
CA SER A 143 11.21 -21.57 -11.15
C SER A 143 10.38 -22.67 -11.83
N VAL A 144 9.71 -22.37 -12.93
CA VAL A 144 8.80 -23.33 -13.59
C VAL A 144 8.62 -22.97 -15.07
N THR A 145 8.43 -24.00 -15.89
CA THR A 145 7.94 -23.89 -17.27
C THR A 145 6.47 -24.27 -17.29
N GLY A 146 5.66 -23.54 -18.02
CA GLY A 146 4.22 -23.83 -18.14
C GLY A 146 3.46 -22.87 -19.03
N GLU A 147 2.23 -23.26 -19.35
CA GLU A 147 1.29 -22.47 -20.11
C GLU A 147 0.67 -21.38 -19.22
N ILE A 148 0.62 -20.14 -19.71
CA ILE A 148 -0.02 -19.02 -19.02
C ILE A 148 -1.55 -19.24 -19.01
N VAL A 149 -2.11 -19.49 -17.84
CA VAL A 149 -3.55 -19.67 -17.63
C VAL A 149 -4.25 -18.36 -17.34
N GLY A 150 -3.52 -17.40 -16.76
CA GLY A 150 -4.09 -16.09 -16.46
C GLY A 150 -3.09 -15.17 -15.79
N ILE A 151 -3.17 -13.89 -16.17
CA ILE A 151 -2.32 -12.83 -15.67
C ILE A 151 -3.18 -11.90 -14.81
N GLY A 152 -2.93 -11.92 -13.50
CA GLY A 152 -3.57 -11.00 -12.57
C GLY A 152 -2.68 -9.80 -12.25
N LEU A 153 -3.21 -8.84 -11.50
CA LEU A 153 -2.48 -7.62 -11.15
C LEU A 153 -1.20 -7.89 -10.31
N ARG A 154 -1.19 -8.96 -9.51
CA ARG A 154 -0.06 -9.28 -8.61
C ARG A 154 0.50 -10.68 -8.81
N LYS A 155 -0.22 -11.55 -9.48
CA LYS A 155 0.13 -12.97 -9.62
C LYS A 155 -0.20 -13.46 -11.01
N THR A 156 0.71 -14.21 -11.59
CA THR A 156 0.50 -14.97 -12.82
C THR A 156 0.28 -16.44 -12.47
N ARG A 157 -0.64 -17.08 -13.19
CA ARG A 157 -0.96 -18.50 -13.05
C ARG A 157 -0.43 -19.24 -14.24
N LEU A 158 0.39 -20.24 -13.99
CA LEU A 158 0.94 -21.12 -15.00
C LEU A 158 0.43 -22.54 -14.77
N ARG A 159 0.18 -23.28 -15.85
CA ARG A 159 -0.08 -24.70 -15.82
C ARG A 159 1.20 -25.43 -16.19
N GLY A 160 1.76 -26.19 -15.22
CA GLY A 160 2.94 -27.00 -15.42
C GLY A 160 2.67 -28.29 -16.19
N ASP A 161 3.73 -29.06 -16.48
CA ASP A 161 3.67 -30.30 -17.27
C ASP A 161 2.79 -31.38 -16.63
N ASP A 162 2.69 -31.42 -15.30
CA ASP A 162 1.86 -32.39 -14.54
C ASP A 162 0.40 -31.92 -14.38
N ASP A 163 -0.04 -30.93 -15.16
CA ASP A 163 -1.35 -30.23 -15.06
C ASP A 163 -1.53 -29.48 -13.71
N ASP A 164 -0.47 -29.27 -12.98
CA ASP A 164 -0.46 -28.50 -11.75
C ASP A 164 -0.59 -27.01 -12.00
N LEU A 165 -1.45 -26.35 -11.21
CA LEU A 165 -1.58 -24.89 -11.25
C LEU A 165 -0.53 -24.24 -10.34
N VAL A 166 0.47 -23.63 -10.95
CA VAL A 166 1.52 -22.86 -10.24
C VAL A 166 1.16 -21.38 -10.24
N VAL A 167 1.21 -20.76 -9.06
CA VAL A 167 0.88 -19.32 -8.89
C VAL A 167 2.14 -18.59 -8.45
N LEU A 168 2.66 -17.73 -9.33
CA LEU A 168 3.88 -16.96 -9.10
C LEU A 168 3.56 -15.49 -8.83
N ALA A 169 4.40 -14.82 -8.05
CA ALA A 169 4.37 -13.36 -7.94
C ALA A 169 4.83 -12.74 -9.27
N ASN A 170 4.16 -11.69 -9.72
CA ASN A 170 4.47 -11.09 -11.02
C ASN A 170 5.90 -10.57 -11.12
N ARG A 171 6.48 -10.05 -10.04
CA ARG A 171 7.87 -9.59 -10.02
C ARG A 171 8.86 -10.72 -10.32
N ASP A 172 8.58 -11.94 -9.83
CA ASP A 172 9.46 -13.10 -10.02
C ASP A 172 9.38 -13.62 -11.47
N VAL A 173 8.23 -13.42 -12.11
CA VAL A 173 8.01 -13.72 -13.53
C VAL A 173 8.70 -12.66 -14.40
N GLU A 174 8.46 -11.38 -14.14
CA GLU A 174 8.98 -10.26 -14.94
C GLU A 174 10.50 -10.15 -14.86
N GLU A 175 11.12 -10.53 -13.72
CA GLU A 175 12.58 -10.51 -13.56
C GLU A 175 13.29 -11.39 -14.60
N LYS A 176 12.72 -12.55 -14.92
CA LYS A 176 13.28 -13.46 -15.93
C LYS A 176 12.23 -14.44 -16.44
N TRP A 177 11.81 -14.23 -17.67
CA TRP A 177 11.01 -15.19 -18.41
C TRP A 177 11.52 -15.35 -19.84
N ARG A 178 11.18 -16.46 -20.47
CA ARG A 178 11.49 -16.76 -21.86
C ARG A 178 10.27 -17.46 -22.45
N GLN A 179 9.80 -16.97 -23.60
CA GLN A 179 8.79 -17.67 -24.36
C GLN A 179 9.41 -18.90 -25.01
N GLU A 180 8.84 -20.05 -24.73
CA GLU A 180 9.22 -21.27 -25.43
C GLU A 180 8.57 -21.21 -26.81
N SER A 181 9.37 -21.07 -27.87
CA SER A 181 8.82 -21.20 -29.21
C SER A 181 8.24 -22.61 -29.33
N VAL A 182 6.92 -22.70 -29.47
CA VAL A 182 6.28 -23.94 -29.93
C VAL A 182 6.80 -24.16 -31.34
N GLY A 183 7.94 -24.83 -31.44
CA GLY A 183 8.40 -25.35 -32.72
C GLY A 183 7.25 -26.15 -33.31
N PRO A 184 7.08 -26.17 -34.66
CA PRO A 184 5.96 -26.87 -35.30
C PRO A 184 5.88 -28.24 -34.63
N ALA A 185 4.73 -28.50 -34.01
CA ALA A 185 4.46 -29.61 -33.14
C ALA A 185 5.28 -30.81 -33.57
N SER A 186 6.05 -31.37 -32.61
CA SER A 186 6.63 -32.69 -32.81
C SER A 186 5.53 -33.57 -33.35
N ALA A 187 5.49 -33.65 -34.68
CA ALA A 187 4.66 -34.58 -35.39
C ALA A 187 5.03 -35.92 -34.77
N LYS A 188 4.14 -36.47 -33.99
CA LYS A 188 4.21 -37.87 -33.56
C LYS A 188 4.67 -38.64 -34.79
N SER A 189 5.94 -39.06 -34.75
CA SER A 189 6.48 -39.95 -35.76
C SER A 189 5.51 -41.12 -35.83
N PRO A 190 4.83 -41.37 -36.99
CA PRO A 190 4.01 -42.52 -37.11
C PRO A 190 4.95 -43.68 -36.90
N LEU A 191 4.68 -44.49 -35.92
CA LEU A 191 5.28 -45.76 -35.66
C LEU A 191 5.73 -46.41 -36.97
N ALA A 192 7.01 -46.50 -37.19
CA ALA A 192 7.59 -47.38 -38.18
C ALA A 192 7.31 -48.84 -37.70
N ASN A 193 6.10 -49.25 -37.94
CA ASN A 193 5.71 -50.66 -37.93
C ASN A 193 6.08 -51.21 -39.31
N GLY A 194 7.36 -51.49 -39.44
CA GLY A 194 7.93 -52.17 -40.58
C GLY A 194 8.18 -53.61 -40.24
N SER A 195 7.14 -54.39 -40.39
CA SER A 195 7.24 -55.78 -40.67
C SER A 195 8.31 -56.04 -41.72
N THR A 196 9.25 -56.88 -41.37
CA THR A 196 9.95 -57.71 -42.36
C THR A 196 9.90 -59.12 -41.87
N ASP A 197 8.85 -59.73 -42.23
CA ASP A 197 8.83 -61.17 -42.49
C ASP A 197 9.44 -61.41 -43.86
N ASP A 198 9.92 -62.65 -43.96
CA ASP A 198 10.22 -63.44 -45.13
C ASP A 198 11.54 -63.30 -45.84
N ALA A 199 12.35 -64.25 -45.68
CA ALA A 199 12.40 -65.44 -46.62
C ALA A 199 13.54 -66.32 -46.09
N ALA A 200 13.36 -67.46 -45.65
CA ALA A 200 13.06 -68.78 -46.21
C ALA A 200 13.94 -69.12 -47.44
N GLU A 201 14.59 -70.26 -47.30
CA GLU A 201 14.96 -71.28 -48.26
C GLU A 201 16.16 -71.03 -49.18
N SER A 202 17.17 -71.70 -48.93
CA SER A 202 17.65 -72.91 -49.69
C SER A 202 19.05 -73.25 -49.27
#